data_fcd84e2afb0ccd8bab8dee99d957ff5f
#
_entry.id   fcd84e2afb0ccd8bab8dee99d957ff5f
#
_cell.length_a   1.000
_cell.length_b   1.000
_cell.length_c   1.000
_cell.angle_alpha   90.00
_cell.angle_beta   90.00
_cell.angle_gamma   90.00
#
_symmetry.space_group_name_H-M   'P 1'
#
loop_
_entity.id
_entity.type
_entity.pdbx_description
1 polymer ?
#
loop_
_entity_poly.entity_id
_entity_poly.type
_entity_poly.pdbx_seq_one_letter_code
_entity_poly.pdbx_strand_id
1 'polypeptide(L)'
;MEKNKIHIYLYNALIVLCLLGGAVYVVSQFMHFGSGEFTDNARVRQNVVSQSSRVQGFIREVRFADFQQVKKGDTLAIIEDAEFRLRLAQAETDLIRAEHGSQGTASSIVTTKTSMTVTEAGIESARVQMENAMREDTRFKKLLSQDAVTRQQYDKVHTGYLSAKAAYEQAVRSRQMQSAVVAEQGHHLSVSEQGIELARRAVDVSTSPIATSLPLVTVPLARRIFT
;
A
#
# COMPACT_ATOMS: atom_id res chain seq x y z
N MET A 1 111.91 25.06 42.16
CA MET A 1 111.29 23.96 41.38
C MET A 1 109.72 23.83 41.53
N GLU A 2 109.03 24.79 42.18
CA GLU A 2 107.59 24.66 42.39
C GLU A 2 106.68 25.38 41.37
N LYS A 3 107.18 26.36 40.65
CA LYS A 3 106.32 27.13 39.70
C LYS A 3 105.86 26.32 38.49
N ASN A 4 106.61 25.30 38.06
CA ASN A 4 106.16 24.50 36.89
C ASN A 4 105.05 23.48 37.20
N LYS A 5 104.88 23.07 38.43
CA LYS A 5 103.82 22.13 38.80
C LYS A 5 102.44 22.81 38.84
N ILE A 6 102.41 24.08 39.22
CA ILE A 6 101.13 24.87 39.28
C ILE A 6 100.57 25.08 37.88
N HIS A 7 101.45 25.36 36.89
CA HIS A 7 101.02 25.53 35.50
C HIS A 7 100.44 24.22 34.88
N ILE A 8 101.06 23.08 35.24
CA ILE A 8 100.54 21.78 34.78
C ILE A 8 99.17 21.46 35.40
N TYR A 9 99.01 21.77 36.68
CA TYR A 9 97.68 21.59 37.33
C TYR A 9 96.66 22.57 36.78
N LEU A 10 96.97 23.80 36.49
CA LEU A 10 96.13 24.78 35.87
C LEU A 10 95.68 24.35 34.46
N TYR A 11 96.68 23.85 33.66
CA TYR A 11 96.36 23.35 32.31
C TYR A 11 95.49 22.12 32.31
N ASN A 12 95.75 21.15 33.22
CA ASN A 12 94.86 19.99 33.36
C ASN A 12 93.51 20.38 33.90
N ALA A 13 93.38 21.31 34.78
CA ALA A 13 92.08 21.81 35.27
C ALA A 13 91.24 22.48 34.14
N LEU A 14 91.97 23.25 33.26
CA LEU A 14 91.33 23.89 32.13
C LEU A 14 90.85 22.85 31.10
N ILE A 15 91.60 21.78 30.86
CA ILE A 15 91.18 20.69 29.96
C ILE A 15 89.95 19.95 30.53
N VAL A 16 89.96 19.63 31.81
CA VAL A 16 88.84 18.98 32.49
C VAL A 16 87.62 19.87 32.46
N LEU A 17 87.77 21.19 32.64
CA LEU A 17 86.67 22.14 32.55
C LEU A 17 86.07 22.19 31.12
N CYS A 18 86.94 22.18 30.10
CA CYS A 18 86.48 22.16 28.71
C CYS A 18 85.76 20.85 28.35
N LEU A 19 86.25 19.70 28.84
CA LEU A 19 85.59 18.41 28.64
C LEU A 19 84.24 18.33 29.35
N LEU A 20 84.17 18.85 30.58
CA LEU A 20 82.87 18.93 31.30
C LEU A 20 81.91 19.88 30.58
N GLY A 21 82.37 21.03 30.13
CA GLY A 21 81.54 21.97 29.37
C GLY A 21 81.06 21.36 28.04
N GLY A 22 81.95 20.65 27.33
CA GLY A 22 81.61 19.92 26.12
C GLY A 22 80.59 18.79 26.38
N ALA A 23 80.74 18.02 27.47
CA ALA A 23 79.83 16.97 27.86
C ALA A 23 78.46 17.52 28.22
N VAL A 24 78.37 18.61 28.99
CA VAL A 24 77.11 19.30 29.34
C VAL A 24 76.48 19.85 28.09
N TYR A 25 77.20 20.38 27.14
CA TYR A 25 76.65 20.87 25.87
C TYR A 25 76.04 19.72 25.04
N VAL A 26 76.74 18.59 24.91
CA VAL A 26 76.20 17.41 24.18
C VAL A 26 75.00 16.84 24.86
N VAL A 27 75.04 16.71 26.20
CA VAL A 27 73.89 16.25 26.96
C VAL A 27 72.72 17.23 26.84
N SER A 28 72.95 18.53 26.87
CA SER A 28 71.95 19.57 26.65
C SER A 28 71.33 19.47 25.25
N GLN A 29 72.16 19.20 24.25
CA GLN A 29 71.67 19.04 22.86
C GLN A 29 70.87 17.73 22.70
N PHE A 30 71.22 16.66 23.41
CA PHE A 30 70.55 15.40 23.42
C PHE A 30 69.30 15.44 24.33
N MET A 31 69.25 16.27 25.36
CA MET A 31 68.11 16.47 26.26
C MET A 31 67.18 17.60 25.81
N HIS A 32 67.32 18.13 24.61
CA HIS A 32 66.22 18.80 23.93
C HIS A 32 65.13 17.79 23.51
N PHE A 33 64.74 16.94 24.44
CA PHE A 33 63.53 16.15 24.43
C PHE A 33 62.29 17.03 24.85
N GLY A 34 62.18 18.18 24.28
CA GLY A 34 60.99 18.90 24.17
C GLY A 34 60.33 18.56 22.82
N SER A 35 60.18 17.28 22.53
CA SER A 35 59.43 16.83 21.38
C SER A 35 57.95 17.18 21.57
N GLY A 36 57.57 18.36 21.18
CA GLY A 36 56.21 18.48 20.70
C GLY A 36 56.09 17.48 19.56
N GLU A 37 55.39 16.38 19.75
CA GLU A 37 54.93 15.50 18.67
C GLU A 37 54.09 16.34 17.70
N PHE A 38 54.74 16.86 16.66
CA PHE A 38 54.06 17.44 15.52
C PHE A 38 53.49 16.28 14.70
N THR A 39 52.23 15.93 14.97
CA THR A 39 51.49 15.05 14.08
C THR A 39 50.82 15.93 13.02
N ASP A 40 51.35 16.00 11.83
CA ASP A 40 50.71 16.61 10.64
C ASP A 40 49.43 15.88 10.20
N ASN A 41 49.08 14.81 10.89
CA ASN A 41 48.00 13.94 10.54
C ASN A 41 46.77 14.03 11.49
N ALA A 42 46.70 15.08 12.31
CA ALA A 42 45.51 15.34 13.15
C ALA A 42 44.33 15.79 12.28
N ARG A 43 43.52 14.84 11.83
CA ARG A 43 42.23 15.12 11.14
C ARG A 43 41.15 15.14 12.17
N VAL A 44 40.48 16.27 12.31
CA VAL A 44 39.20 16.36 13.03
C VAL A 44 38.14 15.63 12.21
N ARG A 45 37.72 14.45 12.67
CA ARG A 45 36.60 13.71 12.06
C ARG A 45 35.33 14.09 12.81
N GLN A 46 34.43 14.72 12.12
CA GLN A 46 33.08 14.94 12.61
C GLN A 46 32.18 13.83 12.06
N ASN A 47 31.28 13.31 12.90
CA ASN A 47 30.25 12.38 12.45
C ASN A 47 29.27 13.14 11.55
N VAL A 48 29.33 12.88 10.25
CA VAL A 48 28.35 13.39 9.28
C VAL A 48 27.16 12.43 9.21
N VAL A 49 26.00 12.90 9.58
CA VAL A 49 24.75 12.16 9.46
C VAL A 49 23.98 12.73 8.26
N SER A 50 23.85 11.92 7.21
CA SER A 50 23.03 12.30 6.06
C SER A 50 21.55 12.19 6.40
N GLN A 51 20.82 13.26 6.17
CA GLN A 51 19.37 13.30 6.28
C GLN A 51 18.74 13.01 4.92
N SER A 52 17.86 12.01 4.87
CA SER A 52 17.08 11.69 3.67
C SER A 52 15.58 11.79 3.97
N SER A 53 14.82 12.28 3.00
CA SER A 53 13.37 12.22 3.06
C SER A 53 12.87 10.80 2.81
N ARG A 54 11.76 10.41 3.44
CA ARG A 54 11.06 9.15 3.15
C ARG A 54 10.23 9.21 1.86
N VAL A 55 9.87 10.43 1.44
CA VAL A 55 9.06 10.67 0.25
C VAL A 55 9.91 11.39 -0.80
N GLN A 56 9.71 11.02 -2.06
CA GLN A 56 10.31 11.69 -3.19
C GLN A 56 9.43 12.89 -3.58
N GLY A 57 10.04 14.03 -3.90
CA GLY A 57 9.31 15.21 -4.32
C GLY A 57 10.23 16.40 -4.53
N PHE A 58 9.71 17.46 -5.11
CA PHE A 58 10.42 18.71 -5.27
C PHE A 58 10.45 19.50 -3.96
N ILE A 59 11.59 20.12 -3.66
CA ILE A 59 11.72 20.96 -2.49
C ILE A 59 11.07 22.30 -2.81
N ARG A 60 10.05 22.67 -2.03
CA ARG A 60 9.36 23.95 -2.15
C ARG A 60 10.13 25.07 -1.44
N GLU A 61 10.68 24.77 -0.27
CA GLU A 61 11.34 25.76 0.58
C GLU A 61 12.43 25.08 1.41
N VAL A 62 13.59 25.74 1.52
CA VAL A 62 14.68 25.34 2.43
C VAL A 62 14.71 26.37 3.56
N ARG A 63 14.67 25.92 4.82
CA ARG A 63 14.55 26.77 6.02
C ARG A 63 15.78 26.78 6.90
N PHE A 64 16.92 26.39 6.37
CA PHE A 64 18.19 26.46 7.07
C PHE A 64 19.27 27.11 6.20
N ALA A 65 20.25 27.74 6.85
CA ALA A 65 21.46 28.24 6.21
C ALA A 65 22.66 27.35 6.54
N ASP A 66 23.72 27.43 5.72
CA ASP A 66 24.95 26.72 5.97
C ASP A 66 25.53 27.07 7.36
N PHE A 67 26.01 26.07 8.07
CA PHE A 67 26.56 26.19 9.45
C PHE A 67 25.55 26.60 10.52
N GLN A 68 24.26 26.62 10.23
CA GLN A 68 23.23 26.89 11.21
C GLN A 68 23.09 25.74 12.22
N GLN A 69 23.03 26.06 13.51
CA GLN A 69 22.71 25.08 14.54
C GLN A 69 21.21 24.77 14.51
N VAL A 70 20.89 23.51 14.33
CA VAL A 70 19.49 22.99 14.29
C VAL A 70 19.24 22.07 15.48
N LYS A 71 18.00 22.11 15.97
CA LYS A 71 17.55 21.27 17.09
C LYS A 71 16.67 20.13 16.56
N LYS A 72 16.51 19.09 17.38
CA LYS A 72 15.56 18.03 17.08
C LYS A 72 14.15 18.61 16.96
N GLY A 73 13.47 18.31 15.86
CA GLY A 73 12.12 18.80 15.57
C GLY A 73 12.08 20.04 14.67
N ASP A 74 13.25 20.65 14.37
CA ASP A 74 13.27 21.78 13.45
C ASP A 74 12.97 21.33 12.01
N THR A 75 12.18 22.13 11.31
CA THR A 75 11.85 21.91 9.89
C THR A 75 13.01 22.41 9.04
N LEU A 76 13.66 21.48 8.33
CA LEU A 76 14.78 21.81 7.45
C LEU A 76 14.32 22.18 6.04
N ALA A 77 13.40 21.41 5.49
CA ALA A 77 12.90 21.63 4.14
C ALA A 77 11.42 21.28 4.05
N ILE A 78 10.71 21.95 3.16
CA ILE A 78 9.32 21.67 2.82
C ILE A 78 9.29 21.10 1.41
N ILE A 79 8.72 19.90 1.26
CA ILE A 79 8.51 19.26 -0.04
C ILE A 79 7.17 19.75 -0.59
N GLU A 80 7.05 19.92 -1.90
CA GLU A 80 5.82 20.29 -2.55
C GLU A 80 4.78 19.17 -2.45
N ASP A 81 3.57 19.50 -2.01
CA ASP A 81 2.49 18.56 -1.74
C ASP A 81 1.47 18.44 -2.89
N ALA A 82 1.61 19.25 -3.94
CA ALA A 82 0.67 19.31 -5.05
C ALA A 82 0.45 17.93 -5.72
N GLU A 83 1.53 17.17 -5.94
CA GLU A 83 1.45 15.85 -6.54
C GLU A 83 0.73 14.84 -5.61
N PHE A 84 0.99 14.91 -4.31
CA PHE A 84 0.33 14.02 -3.33
C PHE A 84 -1.16 14.31 -3.22
N ARG A 85 -1.54 15.59 -3.25
CA ARG A 85 -2.96 15.99 -3.28
C ARG A 85 -3.67 15.56 -4.56
N LEU A 86 -2.99 15.64 -5.70
CA LEU A 86 -3.55 15.16 -6.97
C LEU A 86 -3.76 13.65 -6.93
N ARG A 87 -2.79 12.88 -6.43
CA ARG A 87 -2.93 11.42 -6.28
C ARG A 87 -4.05 11.06 -5.31
N LEU A 88 -4.20 11.78 -4.21
CA LEU A 88 -5.30 11.58 -3.27
C LEU A 88 -6.65 11.84 -3.94
N ALA A 89 -6.81 12.98 -4.62
CA ALA A 89 -8.04 13.31 -5.33
C ALA A 89 -8.38 12.28 -6.42
N GLN A 90 -7.37 11.73 -7.10
CA GLN A 90 -7.55 10.64 -8.05
C GLN A 90 -8.05 9.36 -7.37
N ALA A 91 -7.42 8.97 -6.27
CA ALA A 91 -7.80 7.76 -5.52
C ALA A 91 -9.22 7.90 -4.91
N GLU A 92 -9.59 9.07 -4.41
CA GLU A 92 -10.94 9.36 -3.92
C GLU A 92 -11.97 9.26 -5.05
N THR A 93 -11.65 9.78 -6.24
CA THR A 93 -12.54 9.70 -7.41
C THR A 93 -12.72 8.24 -7.85
N ASP A 94 -11.67 7.45 -7.83
CA ASP A 94 -11.71 6.03 -8.18
C ASP A 94 -12.53 5.21 -7.15
N LEU A 95 -12.43 5.55 -5.86
CA LEU A 95 -13.28 4.97 -4.82
C LEU A 95 -14.76 5.27 -5.06
N ILE A 96 -15.11 6.53 -5.28
CA ILE A 96 -16.49 6.95 -5.57
C ILE A 96 -17.03 6.23 -6.82
N ARG A 97 -16.22 6.09 -7.87
CA ARG A 97 -16.60 5.37 -9.08
C ARG A 97 -16.85 3.88 -8.80
N ALA A 98 -16.01 3.24 -7.99
CA ALA A 98 -16.18 1.84 -7.59
C ALA A 98 -17.46 1.65 -6.76
N GLU A 99 -17.75 2.55 -5.81
CA GLU A 99 -18.96 2.51 -4.97
C GLU A 99 -20.23 2.67 -5.82
N HIS A 100 -20.27 3.63 -6.73
CA HIS A 100 -21.42 3.80 -7.65
C HIS A 100 -21.59 2.62 -8.60
N GLY A 101 -20.49 2.04 -9.10
CA GLY A 101 -20.54 0.83 -9.92
C GLY A 101 -21.14 -0.36 -9.17
N SER A 102 -20.74 -0.58 -7.93
CA SER A 102 -21.31 -1.61 -7.05
C SER A 102 -22.78 -1.38 -6.78
N GLN A 103 -23.17 -0.16 -6.45
CA GLN A 103 -24.57 0.21 -6.20
C GLN A 103 -25.45 0.01 -7.44
N GLY A 104 -24.93 0.31 -8.65
CA GLY A 104 -25.60 0.05 -9.91
C GLY A 104 -25.87 -1.46 -10.11
N THR A 105 -24.88 -2.30 -9.83
CA THR A 105 -25.02 -3.77 -9.90
C THR A 105 -26.04 -4.28 -8.87
N ALA A 106 -26.00 -3.79 -7.63
CA ALA A 106 -26.97 -4.15 -6.59
C ALA A 106 -28.41 -3.78 -7.00
N SER A 107 -28.61 -2.60 -7.58
CA SER A 107 -29.91 -2.15 -8.08
C SER A 107 -30.41 -3.04 -9.22
N SER A 108 -29.52 -3.45 -10.13
CA SER A 108 -29.85 -4.39 -11.21
C SER A 108 -30.30 -5.76 -10.67
N ILE A 109 -29.63 -6.28 -9.62
CA ILE A 109 -30.04 -7.52 -8.94
C ILE A 109 -31.46 -7.38 -8.37
N VAL A 110 -31.76 -6.27 -7.70
CA VAL A 110 -33.13 -6.02 -7.16
C VAL A 110 -34.17 -5.99 -8.26
N THR A 111 -33.89 -5.31 -9.37
CA THR A 111 -34.78 -5.24 -10.53
C THR A 111 -35.01 -6.63 -11.11
N THR A 112 -33.95 -7.44 -11.30
CA THR A 112 -34.09 -8.81 -11.82
C THR A 112 -34.88 -9.70 -10.86
N LYS A 113 -34.63 -9.60 -9.54
CA LYS A 113 -35.43 -10.35 -8.53
C LYS A 113 -36.92 -9.95 -8.55
N THR A 114 -37.23 -8.68 -8.70
CA THR A 114 -38.60 -8.22 -8.84
C THR A 114 -39.25 -8.78 -10.12
N SER A 115 -38.51 -8.81 -11.23
CA SER A 115 -38.97 -9.45 -12.47
C SER A 115 -39.23 -10.96 -12.29
N MET A 116 -38.41 -11.64 -11.47
CA MET A 116 -38.63 -13.07 -11.15
C MET A 116 -39.95 -13.31 -10.42
N THR A 117 -40.41 -12.44 -9.53
CA THR A 117 -41.70 -12.60 -8.85
C THR A 117 -42.88 -12.54 -9.85
N VAL A 118 -42.77 -11.67 -10.86
CA VAL A 118 -43.76 -11.62 -11.95
C VAL A 118 -43.74 -12.92 -12.78
N THR A 119 -42.55 -13.43 -13.08
CA THR A 119 -42.35 -14.70 -13.79
C THR A 119 -42.95 -15.88 -12.98
N GLU A 120 -42.77 -15.89 -11.66
CA GLU A 120 -43.33 -16.91 -10.76
C GLU A 120 -44.89 -16.91 -10.79
N ALA A 121 -45.52 -15.75 -10.80
CA ALA A 121 -46.95 -15.65 -10.99
C ALA A 121 -47.39 -16.20 -12.35
N GLY A 122 -46.60 -15.95 -13.41
CA GLY A 122 -46.80 -16.51 -14.74
C GLY A 122 -46.68 -18.05 -14.77
N ILE A 123 -45.69 -18.61 -14.06
CA ILE A 123 -45.51 -20.08 -13.91
C ILE A 123 -46.74 -20.69 -13.23
N GLU A 124 -47.23 -20.07 -12.16
CA GLU A 124 -48.41 -20.56 -11.44
C GLU A 124 -49.64 -20.57 -12.32
N SER A 125 -49.85 -19.51 -13.12
CA SER A 125 -50.94 -19.48 -14.11
C SER A 125 -50.81 -20.59 -15.15
N ALA A 126 -49.61 -20.79 -15.71
CA ALA A 126 -49.34 -21.85 -16.69
C ALA A 126 -49.52 -23.24 -16.07
N ARG A 127 -49.14 -23.43 -14.78
CA ARG A 127 -49.35 -24.66 -14.03
C ARG A 127 -50.82 -25.01 -13.91
N VAL A 128 -51.65 -24.05 -13.52
CA VAL A 128 -53.11 -24.24 -13.40
C VAL A 128 -53.71 -24.58 -14.75
N GLN A 129 -53.30 -23.94 -15.84
CA GLN A 129 -53.77 -24.25 -17.19
C GLN A 129 -53.37 -25.67 -17.61
N MET A 130 -52.10 -26.09 -17.36
CA MET A 130 -51.64 -27.44 -17.65
C MET A 130 -52.42 -28.49 -16.85
N GLU A 131 -52.65 -28.27 -15.55
CA GLU A 131 -53.42 -29.19 -14.70
C GLU A 131 -54.88 -29.32 -15.15
N ASN A 132 -55.52 -28.21 -15.59
CA ASN A 132 -56.86 -28.25 -16.16
C ASN A 132 -56.89 -29.09 -17.46
N ALA A 133 -55.95 -28.82 -18.38
CA ALA A 133 -55.85 -29.58 -19.62
C ALA A 133 -55.52 -31.07 -19.36
N MET A 134 -54.71 -31.39 -18.34
CA MET A 134 -54.42 -32.77 -17.94
C MET A 134 -55.66 -33.49 -17.40
N ARG A 135 -56.49 -32.81 -16.61
CA ARG A 135 -57.75 -33.38 -16.14
C ARG A 135 -58.71 -33.66 -17.31
N GLU A 136 -58.76 -32.78 -18.27
CA GLU A 136 -59.59 -32.99 -19.48
C GLU A 136 -59.06 -34.13 -20.33
N ASP A 137 -57.75 -34.19 -20.58
CA ASP A 137 -57.09 -35.29 -21.31
C ASP A 137 -57.43 -36.65 -20.65
N THR A 138 -57.26 -36.74 -19.32
CA THR A 138 -57.56 -37.95 -18.56
C THR A 138 -59.05 -38.36 -18.68
N ARG A 139 -59.98 -37.39 -18.63
CA ARG A 139 -61.39 -37.62 -18.80
C ARG A 139 -61.70 -38.12 -20.21
N PHE A 140 -61.21 -37.45 -21.25
CA PHE A 140 -61.41 -37.83 -22.63
C PHE A 140 -60.79 -39.18 -22.98
N LYS A 141 -59.62 -39.48 -22.41
CA LYS A 141 -59.01 -40.80 -22.54
C LYS A 141 -59.86 -41.94 -22.00
N LYS A 142 -60.57 -41.73 -20.86
CA LYS A 142 -61.51 -42.66 -20.29
C LYS A 142 -62.79 -42.80 -21.16
N LEU A 143 -63.34 -41.68 -21.65
CA LEU A 143 -64.45 -41.67 -22.53
C LEU A 143 -64.16 -42.38 -23.88
N LEU A 144 -62.97 -42.20 -24.43
CA LEU A 144 -62.55 -42.91 -25.63
C LEU A 144 -62.50 -44.42 -25.41
N SER A 145 -62.02 -44.90 -24.25
CA SER A 145 -61.99 -46.31 -23.91
C SER A 145 -63.41 -46.93 -23.73
N GLN A 146 -64.45 -46.10 -23.62
CA GLN A 146 -65.84 -46.44 -23.50
C GLN A 146 -66.60 -46.21 -24.82
N ASP A 147 -65.93 -45.87 -25.92
CA ASP A 147 -66.45 -45.51 -27.22
C ASP A 147 -67.47 -44.31 -27.17
N ALA A 148 -67.39 -43.48 -26.11
CA ALA A 148 -68.28 -42.35 -25.89
C ALA A 148 -67.84 -41.06 -26.62
N VAL A 149 -66.62 -41.01 -27.16
CA VAL A 149 -66.02 -39.88 -27.93
C VAL A 149 -65.26 -40.41 -29.13
N THR A 150 -65.12 -39.55 -30.17
CA THR A 150 -64.32 -39.90 -31.35
C THR A 150 -62.83 -39.72 -31.06
N ARG A 151 -61.99 -40.44 -31.76
CA ARG A 151 -60.56 -40.34 -31.69
C ARG A 151 -60.09 -38.91 -32.02
N GLN A 152 -60.67 -38.24 -33.00
CA GLN A 152 -60.38 -36.87 -33.35
C GLN A 152 -60.64 -35.92 -32.20
N GLN A 153 -61.71 -36.12 -31.42
CA GLN A 153 -62.01 -35.30 -30.23
C GLN A 153 -61.00 -35.51 -29.13
N TYR A 154 -60.55 -36.75 -28.88
CA TYR A 154 -59.45 -37.04 -27.95
C TYR A 154 -58.15 -36.41 -28.38
N ASP A 155 -57.73 -36.60 -29.64
CA ASP A 155 -56.46 -36.08 -30.20
C ASP A 155 -56.40 -34.55 -30.07
N LYS A 156 -57.53 -33.84 -30.25
CA LYS A 156 -57.62 -32.38 -30.05
C LYS A 156 -57.36 -31.98 -28.60
N VAL A 157 -57.94 -32.69 -27.63
CA VAL A 157 -57.75 -32.41 -26.20
C VAL A 157 -56.34 -32.78 -25.77
N HIS A 158 -55.82 -33.91 -26.24
CA HIS A 158 -54.46 -34.35 -25.96
C HIS A 158 -53.40 -33.33 -26.48
N THR A 159 -53.61 -32.80 -27.69
CA THR A 159 -52.75 -31.75 -28.23
C THR A 159 -52.83 -30.47 -27.40
N GLY A 160 -54.01 -30.11 -26.89
CA GLY A 160 -54.20 -29.01 -25.97
C GLY A 160 -53.43 -29.17 -24.66
N TYR A 161 -53.44 -30.40 -24.09
CA TYR A 161 -52.64 -30.70 -22.91
C TYR A 161 -51.12 -30.60 -23.19
N LEU A 162 -50.64 -31.15 -24.31
CA LEU A 162 -49.22 -31.08 -24.67
C LEU A 162 -48.75 -29.61 -24.87
N SER A 163 -49.60 -28.77 -25.46
CA SER A 163 -49.35 -27.35 -25.63
C SER A 163 -49.27 -26.61 -24.29
N ALA A 164 -50.22 -26.85 -23.39
CA ALA A 164 -50.23 -26.27 -22.04
C ALA A 164 -49.01 -26.73 -21.21
N LYS A 165 -48.60 -28.00 -21.32
CA LYS A 165 -47.39 -28.54 -20.70
C LYS A 165 -46.13 -27.86 -21.23
N ALA A 166 -46.02 -27.70 -22.55
CA ALA A 166 -44.87 -27.02 -23.15
C ALA A 166 -44.78 -25.55 -22.69
N ALA A 167 -45.91 -24.85 -22.58
CA ALA A 167 -45.94 -23.48 -22.07
C ALA A 167 -45.46 -23.37 -20.60
N TYR A 168 -45.92 -24.30 -19.73
CA TYR A 168 -45.47 -24.40 -18.35
C TYR A 168 -43.94 -24.66 -18.28
N GLU A 169 -43.43 -25.67 -19.02
CA GLU A 169 -41.98 -25.98 -19.06
C GLU A 169 -41.14 -24.79 -19.55
N GLN A 170 -41.65 -24.06 -20.55
CA GLN A 170 -41.01 -22.83 -21.05
C GLN A 170 -40.91 -21.75 -19.97
N ALA A 171 -41.99 -21.51 -19.22
CA ALA A 171 -42.03 -20.56 -18.13
C ALA A 171 -41.05 -20.94 -17.01
N VAL A 172 -40.94 -22.24 -16.64
CA VAL A 172 -40.01 -22.76 -15.65
C VAL A 172 -38.57 -22.53 -16.12
N ARG A 173 -38.25 -22.82 -17.39
CA ARG A 173 -36.88 -22.58 -17.95
C ARG A 173 -36.52 -21.09 -17.97
N SER A 174 -37.52 -20.21 -18.28
CA SER A 174 -37.31 -18.76 -18.22
C SER A 174 -36.90 -18.30 -16.81
N ARG A 175 -37.54 -18.81 -15.77
CA ARG A 175 -37.17 -18.53 -14.38
C ARG A 175 -35.76 -19.04 -14.03
N GLN A 176 -35.42 -20.24 -14.51
CA GLN A 176 -34.07 -20.80 -14.31
C GLN A 176 -32.99 -19.91 -14.94
N MET A 177 -33.22 -19.40 -16.16
CA MET A 177 -32.28 -18.45 -16.79
C MET A 177 -32.17 -17.17 -15.98
N GLN A 178 -33.26 -16.60 -15.50
CA GLN A 178 -33.24 -15.40 -14.65
C GLN A 178 -32.48 -15.65 -13.34
N SER A 179 -32.62 -16.82 -12.73
CA SER A 179 -31.88 -17.17 -11.50
C SER A 179 -30.40 -17.29 -11.74
N ALA A 180 -29.99 -17.81 -12.91
CA ALA A 180 -28.57 -17.86 -13.30
C ALA A 180 -27.97 -16.45 -13.49
N VAL A 181 -28.75 -15.55 -14.13
CA VAL A 181 -28.33 -14.13 -14.27
C VAL A 181 -28.18 -13.45 -12.90
N VAL A 182 -29.08 -13.69 -11.96
CA VAL A 182 -28.97 -13.14 -10.60
C VAL A 182 -27.71 -13.69 -9.89
N ALA A 183 -27.40 -14.99 -10.07
CA ALA A 183 -26.19 -15.58 -9.50
C ALA A 183 -24.91 -14.96 -10.09
N GLU A 184 -24.86 -14.78 -11.41
CA GLU A 184 -23.76 -14.12 -12.09
C GLU A 184 -23.57 -12.66 -11.62
N GLN A 185 -24.68 -11.90 -11.56
CA GLN A 185 -24.65 -10.53 -11.03
C GLN A 185 -24.19 -10.49 -9.58
N GLY A 186 -24.56 -11.49 -8.77
CA GLY A 186 -24.08 -11.64 -7.39
C GLY A 186 -22.56 -11.84 -7.30
N HIS A 187 -21.99 -12.62 -8.21
CA HIS A 187 -20.52 -12.76 -8.32
C HIS A 187 -19.87 -11.45 -8.74
N HIS A 188 -20.43 -10.75 -9.71
CA HIS A 188 -19.92 -9.42 -10.11
C HIS A 188 -20.00 -8.41 -8.97
N LEU A 189 -21.05 -8.45 -8.16
CA LEU A 189 -21.17 -7.61 -6.98
C LEU A 189 -20.05 -7.89 -5.98
N SER A 190 -19.77 -9.16 -5.67
CA SER A 190 -18.69 -9.53 -4.74
C SER A 190 -17.31 -9.10 -5.23
N VAL A 191 -17.04 -9.20 -6.53
CA VAL A 191 -15.78 -8.70 -7.14
C VAL A 191 -15.71 -7.18 -7.05
N SER A 192 -16.83 -6.49 -7.29
CA SER A 192 -16.91 -5.03 -7.17
C SER A 192 -16.68 -4.57 -5.72
N GLU A 193 -17.20 -5.28 -4.72
CA GLU A 193 -16.94 -5.01 -3.29
C GLU A 193 -15.47 -5.17 -2.93
N GLN A 194 -14.78 -6.18 -3.47
CA GLN A 194 -13.32 -6.31 -3.34
C GLN A 194 -12.59 -5.15 -4.00
N GLY A 195 -13.06 -4.68 -5.15
CA GLY A 195 -12.54 -3.49 -5.83
C GLY A 195 -12.67 -2.23 -4.99
N ILE A 196 -13.78 -2.05 -4.27
CA ILE A 196 -13.99 -0.93 -3.34
C ILE A 196 -12.98 -0.99 -2.19
N GLU A 197 -12.74 -2.18 -1.64
CA GLU A 197 -11.75 -2.35 -0.56
C GLU A 197 -10.33 -2.00 -1.03
N LEU A 198 -9.96 -2.38 -2.25
CA LEU A 198 -8.68 -1.99 -2.85
C LEU A 198 -8.59 -0.47 -3.08
N ALA A 199 -9.65 0.15 -3.60
CA ALA A 199 -9.71 1.59 -3.81
C ALA A 199 -9.62 2.35 -2.47
N ARG A 200 -10.27 1.87 -1.41
CA ARG A 200 -10.18 2.43 -0.06
C ARG A 200 -8.76 2.38 0.49
N ARG A 201 -8.07 1.25 0.34
CA ARG A 201 -6.65 1.13 0.70
C ARG A 201 -5.74 2.05 -0.11
N ALA A 202 -6.06 2.30 -1.37
CA ALA A 202 -5.31 3.26 -2.20
C ALA A 202 -5.47 4.70 -1.67
N VAL A 203 -6.66 5.07 -1.19
CA VAL A 203 -6.90 6.35 -0.50
C VAL A 203 -6.07 6.42 0.79
N ASP A 204 -6.08 5.38 1.63
CA ASP A 204 -5.32 5.34 2.88
C ASP A 204 -3.81 5.48 2.62
N VAL A 205 -3.28 4.78 1.62
CA VAL A 205 -1.87 4.89 1.21
C VAL A 205 -1.54 6.29 0.69
N SER A 206 -2.45 6.90 -0.07
CA SER A 206 -2.26 8.26 -0.62
C SER A 206 -2.36 9.34 0.46
N THR A 207 -3.12 9.09 1.52
CA THR A 207 -3.28 9.99 2.67
C THR A 207 -2.10 9.91 3.63
N SER A 208 -1.46 8.73 3.75
CA SER A 208 -0.35 8.48 4.69
C SER A 208 0.83 9.46 4.53
N PRO A 209 1.34 9.78 3.33
CA PRO A 209 2.40 10.79 3.18
C PRO A 209 1.95 12.19 3.57
N ILE A 210 0.68 12.54 3.37
CA ILE A 210 0.14 13.86 3.71
C ILE A 210 -0.09 13.99 5.23
N ALA A 211 -0.51 12.93 5.89
CA ALA A 211 -0.79 12.90 7.33
C ALA A 211 0.47 12.74 8.19
N THR A 212 1.48 12.00 7.73
CA THR A 212 2.75 11.77 8.45
C THR A 212 3.77 12.86 8.15
N SER A 213 3.56 13.57 7.08
CA SER A 213 4.34 14.70 6.61
C SER A 213 3.37 15.82 6.16
N LEU A 214 3.16 16.75 7.00
CA LEU A 214 3.82 18.00 6.55
C LEU A 214 5.23 17.55 6.18
N PRO A 215 5.69 17.73 4.93
CA PRO A 215 6.94 17.12 4.46
C PRO A 215 8.14 17.76 5.14
N LEU A 216 8.35 17.34 6.37
CA LEU A 216 9.33 17.83 7.31
C LEU A 216 10.51 16.87 7.34
N VAL A 217 11.59 17.26 6.72
CA VAL A 217 12.88 16.64 7.02
C VAL A 217 13.28 17.13 8.41
N THR A 218 12.94 16.35 9.44
CA THR A 218 13.30 16.66 10.83
C THR A 218 14.61 16.00 11.22
N VAL A 219 15.40 16.70 12.05
CA VAL A 219 16.68 16.20 12.57
C VAL A 219 16.41 15.06 13.56
N PRO A 220 16.92 13.83 13.35
CA PRO A 220 16.87 12.79 14.34
C PRO A 220 17.82 13.08 15.50
N LEU A 221 17.59 12.43 16.65
CA LEU A 221 18.48 12.49 17.82
C LEU A 221 19.91 12.12 17.45
N ALA A 222 20.82 13.08 17.38
CA ALA A 222 22.23 12.78 17.51
C ALA A 222 22.46 12.25 18.93
N ARG A 223 22.70 10.94 19.05
CA ARG A 223 23.12 10.34 20.31
C ARG A 223 24.48 10.95 20.66
N ARG A 224 24.52 11.84 21.67
CA ARG A 224 25.79 12.27 22.25
C ARG A 224 26.47 11.03 22.80
N ILE A 225 27.46 10.52 22.11
CA ILE A 225 28.45 9.62 22.70
C ILE A 225 29.55 10.55 23.20
N PHE A 226 29.46 10.90 24.47
CA PHE A 226 30.61 11.40 25.22
C PHE A 226 31.43 10.17 25.61
N THR A 227 32.66 10.13 25.18
CA THR A 227 33.79 9.46 25.81
C THR A 227 34.92 10.47 25.94
#